data_29bc4bcdc5cd6170211f9b27ae705bd2
#
_entry.id   29bc4bcdc5cd6170211f9b27ae705bd2
#
_cell.length_a   1.000
_cell.length_b   1.000
_cell.length_c   1.000
_cell.angle_alpha   90.00
_cell.angle_beta   90.00
_cell.angle_gamma   90.00
#
_symmetry.space_group_name_H-M   'P 1'
#
loop_
_entity.id
_entity.type
_entity.pdbx_description
1 polymer ?
#
loop_
_entity_poly.entity_id
_entity_poly.type
_entity_poly.pdbx_seq_one_letter_code
_entity_poly.pdbx_strand_id
1 'polypeptide(L)'
;MNTGMMVPFVKWAGGKRQMLEQLTLRMPDEYGIYYEPFVGGGALALYLEPERAFLNDINRELVHTYTEIRDHLDTILVLLDTMDKVTCTKEYYYEMRSRYNEKLRLQDYDTEMAALFIYLNKHCFNGLYRVNTQGQFNVPWNQKQQVR
;
A
#
# COMPACT_ATOMS: atom_id res chain seq x y z
N MET A 1 -18.33 -2.65 -21.03
CA MET A 1 -17.20 -3.10 -20.18
C MET A 1 -16.77 -1.93 -19.33
N ASN A 2 -16.93 -2.05 -18.03
CA ASN A 2 -16.55 -0.96 -17.10
C ASN A 2 -15.03 -1.02 -16.94
N THR A 3 -14.31 -0.26 -17.76
CA THR A 3 -12.87 -0.03 -17.57
C THR A 3 -12.70 0.91 -16.38
N GLY A 4 -12.96 0.37 -15.20
CA GLY A 4 -12.70 1.11 -13.97
C GLY A 4 -11.20 1.41 -13.90
N MET A 5 -10.86 2.70 -13.96
CA MET A 5 -9.48 3.16 -13.76
C MET A 5 -8.93 2.55 -12.47
N MET A 6 -7.80 1.84 -12.55
CA MET A 6 -7.13 1.34 -11.36
C MET A 6 -6.69 2.49 -10.47
N VAL A 7 -6.89 2.34 -9.17
CA VAL A 7 -6.54 3.36 -8.17
C VAL A 7 -5.57 2.78 -7.15
N PRO A 8 -4.71 3.61 -6.54
CA PRO A 8 -3.83 3.17 -5.48
C PRO A 8 -4.58 2.45 -4.35
N PHE A 9 -4.10 1.28 -3.95
CA PHE A 9 -4.66 0.49 -2.84
C PHE A 9 -4.21 1.02 -1.47
N VAL A 10 -3.17 1.86 -1.41
CA VAL A 10 -2.70 2.56 -0.21
C VAL A 10 -2.70 4.07 -0.42
N LYS A 11 -2.87 4.81 0.66
CA LYS A 11 -2.59 6.24 0.70
C LYS A 11 -1.09 6.41 0.94
N TRP A 12 -0.47 7.31 0.18
CA TRP A 12 0.95 7.57 0.30
C TRP A 12 1.24 9.06 0.19
N ALA A 13 2.09 9.58 1.08
CA ALA A 13 2.47 10.99 1.07
C ALA A 13 3.23 11.32 -0.23
N GLY A 14 2.92 12.45 -0.85
CA GLY A 14 3.53 12.83 -2.13
C GLY A 14 3.02 12.03 -3.34
N GLY A 15 1.87 11.36 -3.22
CA GLY A 15 1.28 10.60 -4.30
C GLY A 15 1.02 11.45 -5.55
N LYS A 16 1.31 10.90 -6.74
CA LYS A 16 1.26 11.59 -8.04
C LYS A 16 -0.16 11.77 -8.61
N ARG A 17 -1.21 11.37 -7.87
CA ARG A 17 -2.61 11.39 -8.37
C ARG A 17 -3.05 12.76 -8.89
N GLN A 18 -2.67 13.84 -8.21
CA GLN A 18 -3.03 15.20 -8.62
C GLN A 18 -2.24 15.70 -9.83
N MET A 19 -1.16 15.01 -10.18
CA MET A 19 -0.27 15.37 -11.28
C MET A 19 -0.42 14.45 -12.51
N LEU A 20 -1.32 13.46 -12.48
CA LEU A 20 -1.45 12.45 -13.54
C LEU A 20 -1.62 13.08 -14.91
N GLU A 21 -2.55 14.01 -15.06
CA GLU A 21 -2.78 14.72 -16.33
C GLU A 21 -1.52 15.43 -16.85
N GLN A 22 -0.83 16.15 -15.96
CA GLN A 22 0.40 16.88 -16.36
C GLN A 22 1.56 15.94 -16.69
N LEU A 23 1.65 14.80 -16.01
CA LEU A 23 2.70 13.81 -16.26
C LEU A 23 2.44 13.10 -17.60
N THR A 24 1.20 12.67 -17.84
CA THR A 24 0.84 11.94 -19.07
C THR A 24 0.99 12.80 -20.31
N LEU A 25 0.66 14.10 -20.26
CA LEU A 25 0.87 15.04 -21.37
C LEU A 25 2.35 15.23 -21.76
N ARG A 26 3.27 14.84 -20.91
CA ARG A 26 4.73 14.97 -21.15
C ARG A 26 5.41 13.65 -21.45
N MET A 27 4.66 12.56 -21.42
CA MET A 27 5.20 11.23 -21.76
C MET A 27 5.29 11.08 -23.30
N PRO A 28 6.23 10.29 -23.78
CA PRO A 28 6.24 9.90 -25.19
C PRO A 28 5.02 9.03 -25.50
N ASP A 29 4.50 9.13 -26.72
CA ASP A 29 3.34 8.35 -27.18
C ASP A 29 3.65 6.83 -27.21
N GLU A 30 4.92 6.46 -27.46
CA GLU A 30 5.39 5.08 -27.48
C GLU A 30 6.61 4.91 -26.59
N TYR A 31 6.62 3.84 -25.78
CA TYR A 31 7.76 3.44 -24.95
C TYR A 31 7.78 1.92 -24.77
N GLY A 32 8.98 1.35 -24.61
CA GLY A 32 9.14 -0.11 -24.48
C GLY A 32 8.98 -0.60 -23.04
N ILE A 33 9.70 0.00 -22.10
CA ILE A 33 9.72 -0.40 -20.70
C ILE A 33 9.51 0.84 -19.83
N TYR A 34 8.62 0.72 -18.87
CA TYR A 34 8.34 1.76 -17.88
C TYR A 34 9.17 1.57 -16.62
N TYR A 35 9.83 2.63 -16.17
CA TYR A 35 10.61 2.62 -14.93
C TYR A 35 10.08 3.69 -13.99
N GLU A 36 9.66 3.31 -12.79
CA GLU A 36 9.25 4.22 -11.72
C GLU A 36 10.04 3.96 -10.44
N PRO A 37 11.20 4.66 -10.24
CA PRO A 37 12.07 4.42 -9.08
C PRO A 37 11.52 4.97 -7.76
N PHE A 38 10.47 5.80 -7.80
CA PHE A 38 9.78 6.39 -6.65
C PHE A 38 8.27 6.16 -6.79
N VAL A 39 7.86 4.88 -6.78
CA VAL A 39 6.48 4.48 -7.11
C VAL A 39 5.46 5.01 -6.09
N GLY A 40 5.82 5.06 -4.80
CA GLY A 40 4.89 5.47 -3.75
C GLY A 40 3.60 4.65 -3.79
N GLY A 41 2.44 5.32 -3.76
CA GLY A 41 1.13 4.66 -3.89
C GLY A 41 0.80 4.12 -5.29
N GLY A 42 1.70 4.22 -6.27
CA GLY A 42 1.55 3.64 -7.61
C GLY A 42 0.56 4.35 -8.53
N ALA A 43 0.20 5.61 -8.25
CA ALA A 43 -0.85 6.30 -8.99
C ALA A 43 -0.58 6.37 -10.50
N LEU A 44 0.68 6.64 -10.90
CA LEU A 44 1.04 6.75 -12.31
C LEU A 44 1.14 5.37 -12.97
N ALA A 45 1.80 4.41 -12.34
CA ALA A 45 1.91 3.04 -12.86
C ALA A 45 0.53 2.39 -13.06
N LEU A 46 -0.38 2.54 -12.08
CA LEU A 46 -1.75 2.03 -12.15
C LEU A 46 -2.62 2.76 -13.18
N TYR A 47 -2.35 4.04 -13.44
CA TYR A 47 -3.04 4.80 -14.48
C TYR A 47 -2.60 4.40 -15.90
N LEU A 48 -1.28 4.17 -16.08
CA LEU A 48 -0.69 3.85 -17.38
C LEU A 48 -0.87 2.38 -17.78
N GLU A 49 -1.01 1.49 -16.80
CA GLU A 49 -1.08 0.04 -17.01
C GLU A 49 -0.02 -0.49 -18.02
N PRO A 50 1.27 -0.16 -17.83
CA PRO A 50 2.29 -0.52 -18.79
C PRO A 50 2.46 -2.04 -18.88
N GLU A 51 2.64 -2.59 -20.08
CA GLU A 51 2.85 -4.04 -20.29
C GLU A 51 4.10 -4.56 -19.56
N ARG A 52 5.14 -3.72 -19.48
CA ARG A 52 6.40 -4.04 -18.80
C ARG A 52 6.84 -2.88 -17.93
N ALA A 53 6.96 -3.12 -16.63
CA ALA A 53 7.32 -2.10 -15.66
C ALA A 53 8.36 -2.59 -14.64
N PHE A 54 9.24 -1.68 -14.23
CA PHE A 54 10.08 -1.80 -13.06
C PHE A 54 9.68 -0.73 -12.04
N LEU A 55 9.05 -1.16 -10.97
CA LEU A 55 8.57 -0.29 -9.90
C LEU A 55 9.48 -0.42 -8.68
N ASN A 56 9.92 0.69 -8.13
CA ASN A 56 10.74 0.70 -6.92
C ASN A 56 10.36 1.86 -5.99
N ASP A 57 10.75 1.73 -4.72
CA ASP A 57 10.66 2.78 -3.71
C ASP A 57 11.74 2.54 -2.66
N ILE A 58 12.12 3.58 -1.93
CA ILE A 58 13.06 3.44 -0.81
C ILE A 58 12.42 2.70 0.38
N ASN A 59 11.09 2.73 0.48
CA ASN A 59 10.36 2.05 1.54
C ASN A 59 10.25 0.56 1.23
N ARG A 60 11.01 -0.24 1.97
CA ARG A 60 11.09 -1.69 1.80
C ARG A 60 9.75 -2.39 2.01
N GLU A 61 9.00 -1.96 3.01
CA GLU A 61 7.69 -2.53 3.37
C GLU A 61 6.66 -2.30 2.26
N LEU A 62 6.71 -1.13 1.63
CA LEU A 62 5.88 -0.82 0.47
C LEU A 62 6.23 -1.70 -0.73
N VAL A 63 7.52 -1.83 -1.06
CA VAL A 63 8.00 -2.69 -2.17
C VAL A 63 7.65 -4.15 -1.91
N HIS A 64 7.83 -4.63 -0.67
CA HIS A 64 7.40 -5.96 -0.25
C HIS A 64 5.89 -6.16 -0.49
N THR A 65 5.06 -5.19 -0.08
CA THR A 65 3.62 -5.25 -0.28
C THR A 65 3.23 -5.35 -1.76
N TYR A 66 3.89 -4.58 -2.64
CA TYR A 66 3.70 -4.71 -4.09
C TYR A 66 4.09 -6.09 -4.62
N THR A 67 5.20 -6.64 -4.13
CA THR A 67 5.66 -7.97 -4.50
C THR A 67 4.66 -9.04 -4.10
N GLU A 68 4.15 -8.98 -2.88
CA GLU A 68 3.16 -9.93 -2.37
C GLU A 68 1.81 -9.81 -3.10
N ILE A 69 1.38 -8.60 -3.47
CA ILE A 69 0.18 -8.41 -4.30
C ILE A 69 0.36 -9.07 -5.68
N ARG A 70 1.53 -8.94 -6.30
CA ARG A 70 1.82 -9.57 -7.59
C ARG A 70 1.79 -11.09 -7.50
N ASP A 71 2.37 -11.67 -6.44
CA ASP A 71 2.66 -13.09 -6.35
C ASP A 71 1.61 -13.88 -5.53
N HIS A 72 0.93 -13.24 -4.56
CA HIS A 72 0.05 -13.90 -3.58
C HIS A 72 -1.27 -13.14 -3.34
N LEU A 73 -1.84 -12.51 -4.39
CA LEU A 73 -3.03 -11.67 -4.26
C LEU A 73 -4.21 -12.37 -3.56
N ASP A 74 -4.52 -13.61 -3.94
CA ASP A 74 -5.65 -14.34 -3.37
C ASP A 74 -5.49 -14.55 -1.86
N THR A 75 -4.27 -14.83 -1.40
CA THR A 75 -3.96 -14.98 0.03
C THR A 75 -4.12 -13.64 0.77
N ILE A 76 -3.65 -12.55 0.18
CA ILE A 76 -3.84 -11.20 0.76
C ILE A 76 -5.32 -10.88 0.90
N LEU A 77 -6.14 -11.14 -0.13
CA LEU A 77 -7.57 -10.88 -0.09
C LEU A 77 -8.27 -11.67 1.02
N VAL A 78 -7.94 -12.95 1.20
CA VAL A 78 -8.46 -13.79 2.28
C VAL A 78 -8.06 -13.23 3.66
N LEU A 79 -6.81 -12.81 3.83
CA LEU A 79 -6.33 -12.23 5.08
C LEU A 79 -7.05 -10.91 5.40
N LEU A 80 -7.17 -10.01 4.42
CA LEU A 80 -7.89 -8.74 4.57
C LEU A 80 -9.37 -8.97 4.89
N ASP A 81 -10.05 -9.89 4.18
CA ASP A 81 -11.44 -10.25 4.45
C ASP A 81 -11.61 -10.79 5.89
N THR A 82 -10.64 -11.56 6.37
CA THR A 82 -10.65 -12.07 7.75
C THR A 82 -10.49 -10.94 8.78
N MET A 83 -9.60 -9.99 8.52
CA MET A 83 -9.42 -8.82 9.39
C MET A 83 -10.66 -7.92 9.39
N ASP A 84 -11.30 -7.71 8.22
CA ASP A 84 -12.46 -6.84 8.06
C ASP A 84 -13.76 -7.42 8.62
N LYS A 85 -13.82 -8.73 8.89
CA LYS A 85 -14.92 -9.36 9.63
C LYS A 85 -14.99 -8.93 11.11
N VAL A 86 -13.89 -8.44 11.64
CA VAL A 86 -13.81 -7.90 13.00
C VAL A 86 -14.00 -6.39 12.93
N THR A 87 -14.96 -5.85 13.68
CA THR A 87 -15.14 -4.41 13.80
C THR A 87 -13.84 -3.75 14.29
N CYS A 88 -13.33 -2.79 13.54
CA CYS A 88 -12.11 -2.10 13.90
C CYS A 88 -12.33 -1.18 15.11
N THR A 89 -12.12 -1.72 16.31
CA THR A 89 -12.04 -0.95 17.55
C THR A 89 -10.62 -0.42 17.76
N LYS A 90 -10.46 0.46 18.74
CA LYS A 90 -9.15 0.95 19.15
C LYS A 90 -8.22 -0.21 19.55
N GLU A 91 -8.73 -1.12 20.35
CA GLU A 91 -8.00 -2.30 20.85
C GLU A 91 -7.54 -3.18 19.69
N TYR A 92 -8.45 -3.51 18.77
CA TYR A 92 -8.15 -4.34 17.61
C TYR A 92 -7.13 -3.68 16.66
N TYR A 93 -7.27 -2.38 16.41
CA TYR A 93 -6.27 -1.64 15.63
C TYR A 93 -4.87 -1.74 16.24
N TYR A 94 -4.75 -1.53 17.56
CA TYR A 94 -3.44 -1.60 18.22
C TYR A 94 -2.90 -3.02 18.32
N GLU A 95 -3.74 -4.03 18.36
CA GLU A 95 -3.34 -5.44 18.23
C GLU A 95 -2.72 -5.70 16.85
N MET A 96 -3.40 -5.31 15.77
CA MET A 96 -2.87 -5.46 14.40
C MET A 96 -1.57 -4.67 14.22
N ARG A 97 -1.46 -3.48 14.80
CA ARG A 97 -0.23 -2.69 14.78
C ARG A 97 0.90 -3.38 15.54
N SER A 98 0.62 -3.96 16.68
CA SER A 98 1.61 -4.71 17.47
C SER A 98 2.13 -5.92 16.68
N ARG A 99 1.24 -6.66 16.03
CA ARG A 99 1.55 -7.81 15.20
C ARG A 99 2.43 -7.42 13.99
N TYR A 100 2.09 -6.33 13.33
CA TYR A 100 2.92 -5.77 12.25
C TYR A 100 4.32 -5.37 12.74
N ASN A 101 4.41 -4.67 13.87
CA ASN A 101 5.69 -4.26 14.45
C ASN A 101 6.54 -5.44 14.92
N GLU A 102 5.93 -6.53 15.37
CA GLU A 102 6.65 -7.77 15.68
C GLU A 102 7.28 -8.37 14.43
N LYS A 103 6.54 -8.43 13.31
CA LYS A 103 7.09 -8.87 12.01
C LYS A 103 8.23 -7.97 11.54
N LEU A 104 8.10 -6.64 11.68
CA LEU A 104 9.21 -5.71 11.38
C LEU A 104 10.45 -6.03 12.22
N ARG A 105 10.28 -6.24 13.51
CA ARG A 105 11.38 -6.56 14.45
C ARG A 105 12.08 -7.87 14.10
N LEU A 106 11.31 -8.88 13.71
CA LEU A 106 11.81 -10.20 13.30
C LEU A 106 12.32 -10.25 11.86
N GLN A 107 12.09 -9.19 11.06
CA GLN A 107 12.32 -9.15 9.62
C GLN A 107 11.55 -10.27 8.87
N ASP A 108 10.36 -10.60 9.36
CA ASP A 108 9.47 -11.62 8.81
C ASP A 108 8.59 -11.01 7.72
N TYR A 109 9.16 -10.90 6.52
CA TYR A 109 8.52 -10.34 5.34
C TYR A 109 7.71 -11.43 4.61
N ASP A 110 6.55 -11.74 5.15
CA ASP A 110 5.60 -12.70 4.58
C ASP A 110 4.32 -12.03 4.03
N THR A 111 3.43 -12.81 3.46
CA THR A 111 2.16 -12.33 2.89
C THR A 111 1.25 -11.68 3.95
N GLU A 112 1.31 -12.16 5.20
CA GLU A 112 0.55 -11.57 6.29
C GLU A 112 1.06 -10.15 6.63
N MET A 113 2.36 -9.93 6.59
CA MET A 113 2.93 -8.58 6.79
C MET A 113 2.41 -7.60 5.75
N ALA A 114 2.30 -8.03 4.48
CA ALA A 114 1.73 -7.21 3.41
C ALA A 114 0.24 -6.89 3.65
N ALA A 115 -0.55 -7.87 4.06
CA ALA A 115 -1.96 -7.67 4.42
C ALA A 115 -2.11 -6.70 5.60
N LEU A 116 -1.30 -6.85 6.65
CA LEU A 116 -1.27 -5.94 7.80
C LEU A 116 -0.87 -4.52 7.40
N PHE A 117 0.09 -4.36 6.50
CA PHE A 117 0.47 -3.05 5.95
C PHE A 117 -0.71 -2.34 5.30
N ILE A 118 -1.46 -3.05 4.43
CA ILE A 118 -2.64 -2.51 3.76
C ILE A 118 -3.73 -2.17 4.78
N TYR A 119 -4.03 -3.09 5.70
CA TYR A 119 -5.03 -2.89 6.75
C TYR A 119 -4.72 -1.65 7.60
N LEU A 120 -3.49 -1.54 8.10
CA LEU A 120 -3.06 -0.42 8.93
C LEU A 120 -3.11 0.90 8.16
N ASN A 121 -2.69 0.93 6.89
CA ASN A 121 -2.77 2.12 6.06
C ASN A 121 -4.22 2.62 5.90
N LYS A 122 -5.18 1.72 5.78
CA LYS A 122 -6.61 2.05 5.68
C LYS A 122 -7.19 2.60 6.99
N HIS A 123 -6.76 2.05 8.13
CA HIS A 123 -7.34 2.34 9.45
C HIS A 123 -6.53 3.34 10.29
N CYS A 124 -5.33 3.75 9.87
CA CYS A 124 -4.54 4.72 10.58
C CYS A 124 -4.94 6.16 10.25
N PHE A 125 -4.47 7.10 11.07
CA PHE A 125 -4.70 8.52 10.90
C PHE A 125 -4.17 9.01 9.54
N ASN A 126 -5.06 9.53 8.70
CA ASN A 126 -4.80 10.07 7.36
C ASN A 126 -4.12 9.10 6.37
N GLY A 127 -4.05 7.81 6.65
CA GLY A 127 -3.33 6.86 5.81
C GLY A 127 -1.82 7.12 5.74
N LEU A 128 -1.25 7.67 6.80
CA LEU A 128 0.18 7.96 6.87
C LEU A 128 0.98 6.68 7.09
N TYR A 129 2.18 6.62 6.52
CA TYR A 129 3.20 5.66 6.94
C TYR A 129 4.32 6.40 7.67
N ARG A 130 4.54 6.05 8.92
CA ARG A 130 5.57 6.66 9.75
C ARG A 130 6.09 5.64 10.76
N VAL A 131 7.40 5.63 10.93
CA VAL A 131 8.06 4.82 11.95
C VAL A 131 8.76 5.72 12.99
N ASN A 132 8.93 5.22 14.20
CA ASN A 132 9.71 5.85 15.24
C ASN A 132 11.22 5.59 15.03
N THR A 133 12.04 6.09 15.94
CA THR A 133 13.52 5.90 15.91
C THR A 133 13.96 4.44 16.03
N GLN A 134 13.07 3.57 16.48
CA GLN A 134 13.30 2.12 16.59
C GLN A 134 12.80 1.34 15.35
N GLY A 135 12.34 2.06 14.30
CA GLY A 135 11.81 1.43 13.08
C GLY A 135 10.39 0.88 13.22
N GLN A 136 9.67 1.17 14.32
CA GLN A 136 8.32 0.67 14.54
C GLN A 136 7.27 1.63 13.96
N PHE A 137 6.28 1.08 13.26
CA PHE A 137 5.12 1.83 12.79
C PHE A 137 4.35 2.41 13.99
N ASN A 138 4.14 3.73 13.99
CA ASN A 138 3.64 4.45 15.17
C ASN A 138 2.46 5.37 14.89
N VAL A 139 1.81 5.27 13.73
CA VAL A 139 0.64 6.09 13.41
C VAL A 139 -0.56 5.63 14.24
N PRO A 140 -1.34 6.57 14.84
CA PRO A 140 -2.50 6.20 15.64
C PRO A 140 -3.69 5.80 14.76
N TRP A 141 -4.68 5.14 15.38
CA TRP A 141 -5.97 4.82 14.77
C TRP A 141 -6.73 6.07 14.32
N ASN A 142 -7.46 5.97 13.20
CA ASN A 142 -8.27 7.05 12.63
C ASN A 142 -9.65 7.21 13.30
N GLN A 143 -9.96 6.40 14.32
CA GLN A 143 -11.22 6.38 15.08
C GLN A 143 -12.45 5.96 14.24
N LYS A 144 -12.26 5.35 13.08
CA LYS A 144 -13.34 4.85 12.22
C LYS A 144 -13.43 3.32 12.35
N GLN A 145 -14.63 2.82 12.60
CA GLN A 145 -14.89 1.39 12.70
C GLN A 145 -14.89 0.69 11.33
N GLN A 146 -15.24 1.42 10.28
CA GLN A 146 -15.22 0.94 8.90
C GLN A 146 -14.55 1.97 8.00
N VAL A 147 -13.79 1.49 7.03
CA VAL A 147 -13.17 2.31 5.97
C VAL A 147 -13.58 1.75 4.62
N ARG A 148 -13.87 2.66 3.69
CA ARG A 148 -14.19 2.31 2.29
C ARG A 148 -12.94 2.37 1.44
#